data_383abffd05542bbd83447eaf9718c092
#
_entry.id   383abffd05542bbd83447eaf9718c092
#
_cell.length_a   1.000
_cell.length_b   1.000
_cell.length_c   1.000
_cell.angle_alpha   90.00
_cell.angle_beta   90.00
_cell.angle_gamma   90.00
#
_symmetry.space_group_name_H-M   'P 1'
#
loop_
_entity.id
_entity.type
_entity.pdbx_description
1 polymer ?
#
loop_
_entity_poly.entity_id
_entity_poly.type
_entity_poly.pdbx_seq_one_letter_code
_entity_poly.pdbx_strand_id
1 'polypeptide(L)'
;MARVSNPDNQNNTKTSARLIKYLIEHQHWSPFEMVNMCVEIETTRSIAAQILRHRSFSFQEFSQRYADATQLGNSVMPELRLQDTKNRQNSIEVEEEDLFLKDRIKYLYKHAEQVYEALLEAGVAKECARDVLPLSTPTRLYMNGTLRSWIHYCQLRCANGTQKEHKLIADQAKQLIAMCYPQVYAAVWA
;
A
#
# COMPACT_ATOMS: atom_id res chain seq x y z
N MET A 1 -23.40 3.50 16.43
CA MET A 1 -23.79 3.67 15.01
C MET A 1 -24.66 2.52 14.51
N ALA A 2 -24.19 1.27 14.48
CA ALA A 2 -24.94 0.12 13.94
C ALA A 2 -26.31 -0.14 14.62
N ARG A 3 -26.57 0.41 15.80
CA ARG A 3 -27.81 0.29 16.57
C ARG A 3 -28.66 1.57 16.58
N VAL A 4 -28.45 2.47 15.65
CA VAL A 4 -29.13 3.78 15.60
C VAL A 4 -30.67 3.63 15.57
N SER A 5 -31.17 2.58 14.95
CA SER A 5 -32.61 2.28 14.86
C SER A 5 -33.14 1.40 16.02
N ASN A 6 -32.35 1.17 17.05
CA ASN A 6 -32.72 0.41 18.25
C ASN A 6 -32.31 1.16 19.52
N PRO A 7 -33.05 2.19 19.91
CA PRO A 7 -32.67 3.10 21.03
C PRO A 7 -32.45 2.35 22.35
N ASP A 8 -33.29 1.39 22.69
CA ASP A 8 -33.22 0.64 23.95
C ASP A 8 -31.96 -0.23 24.05
N ASN A 9 -31.33 -0.55 22.91
CA ASN A 9 -30.16 -1.40 22.84
C ASN A 9 -28.91 -0.67 22.28
N GLN A 10 -29.00 0.64 22.10
CA GLN A 10 -27.98 1.45 21.44
C GLN A 10 -26.61 1.37 22.16
N ASN A 11 -26.63 1.37 23.49
CA ASN A 11 -25.43 1.34 24.34
C ASN A 11 -24.97 -0.07 24.72
N ASN A 12 -25.60 -1.12 24.18
CA ASN A 12 -25.21 -2.50 24.49
C ASN A 12 -23.88 -2.87 23.80
N THR A 13 -22.84 -3.01 24.59
CA THR A 13 -21.51 -3.43 24.12
C THR A 13 -21.31 -4.95 24.23
N LYS A 14 -22.08 -5.66 25.07
CA LYS A 14 -21.92 -7.09 25.32
C LYS A 14 -22.14 -7.98 24.10
N THR A 15 -22.96 -7.52 23.16
CA THR A 15 -23.28 -8.25 21.92
C THR A 15 -22.68 -7.60 20.67
N SER A 16 -21.66 -6.72 20.82
CA SER A 16 -21.06 -6.01 19.70
C SER A 16 -20.39 -6.94 18.69
N ALA A 17 -19.61 -7.91 19.15
CA ALA A 17 -18.94 -8.87 18.28
C ALA A 17 -19.93 -9.67 17.41
N ARG A 18 -21.02 -10.17 18.05
CA ARG A 18 -22.10 -10.88 17.35
C ARG A 18 -22.80 -9.99 16.31
N LEU A 19 -23.05 -8.73 16.64
CA LEU A 19 -23.65 -7.78 15.70
C LEU A 19 -22.73 -7.49 14.52
N ILE A 20 -21.45 -7.24 14.77
CA ILE A 20 -20.43 -6.99 13.71
C ILE A 20 -20.37 -8.19 12.76
N LYS A 21 -20.31 -9.42 13.30
CA LYS A 21 -20.31 -10.64 12.49
C LYS A 21 -21.58 -10.73 11.62
N TYR A 22 -22.75 -10.53 12.20
CA TYR A 22 -24.02 -10.52 11.48
C TYR A 22 -24.05 -9.49 10.34
N LEU A 23 -23.56 -8.26 10.59
CA LEU A 23 -23.54 -7.18 9.59
C LEU A 23 -22.62 -7.54 8.40
N ILE A 24 -21.49 -8.16 8.65
CA ILE A 24 -20.55 -8.58 7.62
C ILE A 24 -21.12 -9.74 6.81
N GLU A 25 -21.65 -10.77 7.46
CA GLU A 25 -22.27 -11.94 6.81
C GLU A 25 -23.45 -11.54 5.89
N HIS A 26 -24.21 -10.53 6.29
CA HIS A 26 -25.35 -10.03 5.51
C HIS A 26 -25.01 -8.82 4.63
N GLN A 27 -23.72 -8.47 4.51
CA GLN A 27 -23.22 -7.36 3.68
C GLN A 27 -23.84 -5.99 4.02
N HIS A 28 -24.18 -5.77 5.27
CA HIS A 28 -24.69 -4.48 5.78
C HIS A 28 -23.49 -3.54 6.07
N TRP A 29 -22.96 -2.93 5.03
CA TRP A 29 -21.70 -2.19 5.08
C TRP A 29 -21.80 -0.77 5.66
N SER A 30 -22.97 -0.15 5.69
CA SER A 30 -23.11 1.27 6.09
C SER A 30 -22.47 1.65 7.44
N PRO A 31 -22.51 0.81 8.50
CA PRO A 31 -21.81 1.15 9.74
C PRO A 31 -20.28 1.20 9.60
N PHE A 32 -19.71 0.42 8.68
CA PHE A 32 -18.27 0.39 8.41
C PHE A 32 -17.80 1.57 7.53
N GLU A 33 -18.72 2.26 6.90
CA GLU A 33 -18.47 3.51 6.17
C GLU A 33 -18.37 4.73 7.10
N MET A 34 -18.81 4.60 8.35
CA MET A 34 -18.73 5.66 9.36
C MET A 34 -17.42 5.64 10.18
N VAL A 35 -16.54 4.68 9.91
CA VAL A 35 -15.23 4.54 10.58
C VAL A 35 -14.13 4.66 9.55
N ASN A 36 -13.20 5.56 9.77
CA ASN A 36 -12.07 5.81 8.88
C ASN A 36 -10.75 5.39 9.53
N MET A 37 -9.81 4.94 8.70
CA MET A 37 -8.44 4.68 9.08
C MET A 37 -7.53 5.36 8.06
N CYS A 38 -6.57 6.14 8.55
CA CYS A 38 -5.50 6.75 7.76
C CYS A 38 -4.19 6.02 8.08
N VAL A 39 -3.51 5.55 7.05
CA VAL A 39 -2.25 4.79 7.18
C VAL A 39 -1.17 5.50 6.41
N GLU A 40 0.00 5.71 7.03
CA GLU A 40 1.22 6.09 6.35
C GLU A 40 1.86 4.84 5.74
N ILE A 41 2.26 4.93 4.48
CA ILE A 41 2.86 3.83 3.71
C ILE A 41 4.16 4.33 3.11
N GLU A 42 5.27 3.70 3.47
CA GLU A 42 6.55 3.86 2.81
C GLU A 42 6.74 2.75 1.78
N THR A 43 7.02 3.13 0.54
CA THR A 43 7.12 2.19 -0.57
C THR A 43 7.90 2.80 -1.74
N THR A 44 7.89 2.16 -2.90
CA THR A 44 8.48 2.70 -4.13
C THR A 44 7.41 3.34 -5.02
N ARG A 45 7.85 4.20 -5.94
CA ARG A 45 6.96 4.83 -6.94
C ARG A 45 6.19 3.81 -7.77
N SER A 46 6.82 2.67 -8.09
CA SER A 46 6.16 1.59 -8.85
C SER A 46 4.96 0.99 -8.10
N ILE A 47 5.10 0.77 -6.78
CA ILE A 47 4.04 0.23 -5.94
C ILE A 47 3.00 1.29 -5.60
N ALA A 48 3.43 2.52 -5.30
CA ALA A 48 2.53 3.65 -5.08
C ALA A 48 1.57 3.86 -6.26
N ALA A 49 2.07 3.77 -7.49
CA ALA A 49 1.24 3.86 -8.70
C ALA A 49 0.13 2.80 -8.77
N GLN A 50 0.34 1.61 -8.19
CA GLN A 50 -0.70 0.58 -8.08
C GLN A 50 -1.69 0.88 -6.95
N ILE A 51 -1.20 1.38 -5.81
CA ILE A 51 -2.01 1.74 -4.65
C ILE A 51 -2.96 2.89 -4.99
N LEU A 52 -2.47 3.92 -5.65
CA LEU A 52 -3.23 5.11 -6.05
C LEU A 52 -4.41 4.81 -7.01
N ARG A 53 -4.48 3.62 -7.60
CA ARG A 53 -5.62 3.19 -8.41
C ARG A 53 -6.86 2.80 -7.60
N HIS A 54 -6.76 2.68 -6.28
CA HIS A 54 -7.89 2.36 -5.40
C HIS A 54 -8.77 3.59 -5.15
N ARG A 55 -9.82 3.77 -5.98
CA ARG A 55 -10.66 4.97 -6.01
C ARG A 55 -11.51 5.21 -4.76
N SER A 56 -11.66 4.18 -3.89
CA SER A 56 -12.41 4.30 -2.64
C SER A 56 -11.61 4.91 -1.48
N PHE A 57 -10.42 5.44 -1.78
CA PHE A 57 -9.53 6.07 -0.83
C PHE A 57 -9.14 7.47 -1.27
N SER A 58 -8.78 8.30 -0.28
CA SER A 58 -8.10 9.58 -0.49
C SER A 58 -6.62 9.41 -0.19
N PHE A 59 -5.80 10.12 -0.96
CA PHE A 59 -4.35 9.99 -0.88
C PHE A 59 -3.67 11.34 -0.75
N GLN A 60 -2.55 11.33 -0.01
CA GLN A 60 -1.58 12.40 0.01
C GLN A 60 -0.19 11.77 -0.18
N GLU A 61 0.50 12.08 -1.25
CA GLU A 61 1.80 11.49 -1.56
C GLU A 61 2.91 12.55 -1.51
N PHE A 62 4.11 12.14 -1.09
CA PHE A 62 5.33 12.95 -1.13
C PHE A 62 5.56 13.51 -2.53
N SER A 63 5.60 14.83 -2.64
CA SER A 63 5.70 15.50 -3.92
C SER A 63 7.15 15.76 -4.33
N GLN A 64 7.66 15.00 -5.27
CA GLN A 64 8.96 15.22 -5.91
C GLN A 64 9.01 16.50 -6.80
N ARG A 65 7.92 17.24 -6.92
CA ARG A 65 7.93 18.58 -7.52
C ARG A 65 8.39 19.65 -6.53
N TYR A 66 8.09 19.45 -5.24
CA TYR A 66 8.39 20.43 -4.18
C TYR A 66 9.62 20.04 -3.37
N ALA A 67 9.76 18.76 -3.05
CA ALA A 67 10.83 18.26 -2.22
C ALA A 67 11.85 17.46 -3.05
N ASP A 68 13.08 17.42 -2.57
CA ASP A 68 14.14 16.60 -3.12
C ASP A 68 13.82 15.12 -2.86
N ALA A 69 13.86 14.31 -3.91
CA ALA A 69 13.54 12.88 -3.84
C ALA A 69 14.52 12.10 -2.95
N THR A 70 15.77 12.55 -2.83
CA THR A 70 16.79 11.90 -2.00
C THR A 70 16.52 11.96 -0.51
N GLN A 71 15.62 12.85 -0.05
CA GLN A 71 15.18 12.93 1.35
C GLN A 71 14.54 11.64 1.88
N LEU A 72 14.01 10.80 1.01
CA LEU A 72 13.42 9.52 1.37
C LEU A 72 14.40 8.34 1.19
N GLY A 73 15.63 8.61 0.82
CA GLY A 73 16.69 7.62 0.60
C GLY A 73 16.89 7.28 -0.87
N ASN A 74 17.80 6.34 -1.10
CA ASN A 74 18.19 5.91 -2.43
C ASN A 74 17.21 4.91 -3.03
N SER A 75 17.30 4.72 -4.34
CA SER A 75 16.47 3.75 -5.07
C SER A 75 16.61 2.33 -4.53
N VAL A 76 15.47 1.66 -4.31
CA VAL A 76 15.42 0.34 -3.68
C VAL A 76 15.74 -0.73 -4.69
N MET A 77 16.73 -1.59 -4.37
CA MET A 77 17.05 -2.75 -5.18
C MET A 77 15.84 -3.70 -5.24
N PRO A 78 15.32 -4.02 -6.44
CA PRO A 78 14.24 -4.99 -6.56
C PRO A 78 14.74 -6.41 -6.26
N GLU A 79 13.90 -7.23 -5.67
CA GLU A 79 14.09 -8.67 -5.64
C GLU A 79 13.89 -9.21 -7.07
N LEU A 80 14.92 -9.87 -7.62
CA LEU A 80 14.86 -10.42 -8.97
C LEU A 80 14.12 -11.74 -8.96
N ARG A 81 12.98 -11.80 -9.61
CA ARG A 81 12.13 -12.98 -9.74
C ARG A 81 11.91 -13.30 -11.22
N LEU A 82 11.72 -14.59 -11.53
CA LEU A 82 11.39 -15.02 -12.88
C LEU A 82 9.91 -14.76 -13.20
N GLN A 83 9.63 -14.57 -14.48
CA GLN A 83 8.25 -14.48 -14.95
C GLN A 83 7.57 -15.84 -14.87
N ASP A 84 6.40 -15.92 -14.23
CA ASP A 84 5.56 -17.11 -14.29
C ASP A 84 5.02 -17.31 -15.72
N THR A 85 5.26 -18.52 -16.27
CA THR A 85 4.85 -18.86 -17.64
C THR A 85 3.36 -19.20 -17.74
N LYS A 86 2.71 -19.55 -16.64
CA LYS A 86 1.28 -19.92 -16.58
C LYS A 86 0.40 -18.74 -16.20
N ASN A 87 0.87 -17.91 -15.29
CA ASN A 87 0.14 -16.70 -14.87
C ASN A 87 0.99 -15.45 -15.07
N ARG A 88 0.66 -14.67 -16.08
CA ARG A 88 1.39 -13.43 -16.44
C ARG A 88 1.43 -12.37 -15.33
N GLN A 89 0.60 -12.48 -14.31
CA GLN A 89 0.58 -11.56 -13.15
C GLN A 89 1.50 -12.02 -12.02
N ASN A 90 1.95 -13.25 -12.04
CA ASN A 90 2.82 -13.82 -11.02
C ASN A 90 4.30 -13.74 -11.39
N SER A 91 5.12 -13.82 -10.37
CA SER A 91 6.55 -14.05 -10.46
C SER A 91 6.95 -15.26 -9.61
N ILE A 92 8.02 -15.92 -9.99
CA ILE A 92 8.56 -17.12 -9.33
C ILE A 92 9.85 -16.69 -8.63
N GLU A 93 9.95 -16.99 -7.34
CA GLU A 93 11.18 -16.77 -6.57
C GLU A 93 12.32 -17.65 -7.12
N VAL A 94 13.54 -17.15 -7.04
CA VAL A 94 14.74 -17.87 -7.44
C VAL A 94 15.60 -18.10 -6.21
N GLU A 95 16.24 -19.27 -6.15
CA GLU A 95 17.14 -19.63 -5.04
C GLU A 95 18.44 -18.82 -5.09
N GLU A 96 18.96 -18.59 -6.29
CA GLU A 96 20.17 -17.78 -6.51
C GLU A 96 19.85 -16.64 -7.48
N GLU A 97 20.03 -15.41 -7.01
CA GLU A 97 19.87 -14.24 -7.85
C GLU A 97 21.16 -13.98 -8.67
N ASP A 98 20.96 -13.59 -9.92
CA ASP A 98 22.07 -13.22 -10.81
C ASP A 98 22.79 -11.97 -10.28
N LEU A 99 23.96 -12.16 -9.67
CA LEU A 99 24.78 -11.10 -9.10
C LEU A 99 25.26 -10.09 -10.16
N PHE A 100 25.49 -10.55 -11.38
CA PHE A 100 25.91 -9.66 -12.48
C PHE A 100 24.78 -8.70 -12.86
N LEU A 101 23.54 -9.19 -12.95
CA LEU A 101 22.38 -8.34 -13.21
C LEU A 101 22.13 -7.37 -12.05
N LYS A 102 22.28 -7.82 -10.80
CA LYS A 102 22.17 -6.95 -9.63
C LYS A 102 23.20 -5.82 -9.64
N ASP A 103 24.44 -6.10 -9.95
CA ASP A 103 25.47 -5.07 -10.01
C ASP A 103 25.22 -4.06 -11.13
N ARG A 104 24.69 -4.50 -12.27
CA ARG A 104 24.28 -3.59 -13.34
C ARG A 104 23.13 -2.68 -12.92
N ILE A 105 22.15 -3.20 -12.18
CA ILE A 105 21.05 -2.40 -11.63
C ILE A 105 21.58 -1.37 -10.62
N LYS A 106 22.46 -1.80 -9.71
CA LYS A 106 23.11 -0.87 -8.76
C LYS A 106 23.86 0.27 -9.45
N TYR A 107 24.61 -0.07 -10.50
CA TYR A 107 25.33 0.94 -11.28
C TYR A 107 24.37 1.93 -11.95
N LEU A 108 23.27 1.40 -12.57
CA LEU A 108 22.25 2.23 -13.20
C LEU A 108 21.57 3.18 -12.20
N TYR A 109 21.22 2.68 -11.03
CA TYR A 109 20.56 3.49 -10.00
C TYR A 109 21.46 4.58 -9.47
N LYS A 110 22.69 4.22 -9.13
CA LYS A 110 23.70 5.19 -8.68
C LYS A 110 23.95 6.28 -9.74
N HIS A 111 24.02 5.90 -11.02
CA HIS A 111 24.21 6.87 -12.10
C HIS A 111 22.98 7.78 -12.25
N ALA A 112 21.78 7.24 -12.19
CA ALA A 112 20.54 8.03 -12.25
C ALA A 112 20.47 9.06 -11.09
N GLU A 113 20.84 8.67 -9.88
CA GLU A 113 20.89 9.55 -8.71
C GLU A 113 21.94 10.67 -8.90
N GLN A 114 23.14 10.34 -9.40
CA GLN A 114 24.16 11.34 -9.72
C GLN A 114 23.70 12.35 -10.79
N VAL A 115 23.00 11.87 -11.84
CA VAL A 115 22.44 12.76 -12.87
C VAL A 115 21.36 13.64 -12.27
N TYR A 116 20.50 13.12 -11.40
CA TYR A 116 19.47 13.88 -10.69
C TYR A 116 20.09 15.01 -9.85
N GLU A 117 21.10 14.69 -9.05
CA GLU A 117 21.83 15.66 -8.22
C GLU A 117 22.47 16.75 -9.09
N ALA A 118 23.18 16.36 -10.17
CA ALA A 118 23.79 17.31 -11.08
C ALA A 118 22.77 18.24 -11.78
N LEU A 119 21.58 17.73 -12.11
CA LEU A 119 20.49 18.55 -12.66
C LEU A 119 20.01 19.59 -11.63
N LEU A 120 19.87 19.21 -10.36
CA LEU A 120 19.48 20.14 -9.30
C LEU A 120 20.57 21.20 -9.05
N GLU A 121 21.84 20.82 -9.02
CA GLU A 121 22.98 21.74 -8.90
C GLU A 121 23.04 22.73 -10.07
N ALA A 122 22.69 22.28 -11.27
CA ALA A 122 22.60 23.14 -12.46
C ALA A 122 21.35 24.05 -12.46
N GLY A 123 20.49 23.99 -11.41
CA GLY A 123 19.29 24.79 -11.29
C GLY A 123 18.09 24.29 -12.09
N VAL A 124 18.12 23.05 -12.57
CA VAL A 124 16.95 22.43 -13.24
C VAL A 124 15.83 22.22 -12.24
N ALA A 125 14.60 22.56 -12.63
CA ALA A 125 13.43 22.40 -11.78
C ALA A 125 13.25 20.94 -11.36
N LYS A 126 12.92 20.69 -10.08
CA LYS A 126 12.69 19.34 -9.53
C LYS A 126 11.69 18.52 -10.33
N GLU A 127 10.67 19.17 -10.87
CA GLU A 127 9.65 18.50 -11.70
C GLU A 127 10.18 17.91 -13.02
N CYS A 128 11.31 18.44 -13.51
CA CYS A 128 12.02 17.90 -14.68
C CYS A 128 13.14 16.95 -14.26
N ALA A 129 13.93 17.34 -13.24
CA ALA A 129 15.05 16.52 -12.77
C ALA A 129 14.62 15.11 -12.33
N ARG A 130 13.47 14.97 -11.66
CA ARG A 130 12.94 13.68 -11.19
C ARG A 130 12.69 12.64 -12.29
N ASP A 131 12.58 13.06 -13.55
CA ASP A 131 12.24 12.16 -14.66
C ASP A 131 13.39 11.19 -15.00
N VAL A 132 14.60 11.44 -14.51
CA VAL A 132 15.74 10.51 -14.64
C VAL A 132 15.73 9.42 -13.56
N LEU A 133 14.93 9.57 -12.50
CA LEU A 133 14.90 8.63 -11.38
C LEU A 133 14.14 7.34 -11.74
N PRO A 134 14.63 6.17 -11.28
CA PRO A 134 13.95 4.91 -11.55
C PRO A 134 12.63 4.77 -10.78
N LEU A 135 11.75 3.89 -11.25
CA LEU A 135 10.47 3.60 -10.58
C LEU A 135 10.63 3.00 -9.18
N SER A 136 11.82 2.49 -8.86
CA SER A 136 12.19 1.98 -7.54
C SER A 136 12.56 3.08 -6.54
N THR A 137 12.54 4.36 -6.95
CA THR A 137 12.74 5.49 -6.05
C THR A 137 11.71 5.46 -4.91
N PRO A 138 12.14 5.62 -3.65
CA PRO A 138 11.24 5.64 -2.50
C PRO A 138 10.19 6.74 -2.59
N THR A 139 9.04 6.46 -2.05
CA THR A 139 7.99 7.45 -1.82
C THR A 139 7.27 7.15 -0.51
N ARG A 140 6.61 8.16 0.03
CA ARG A 140 5.74 8.04 1.20
C ARG A 140 4.36 8.55 0.83
N LEU A 141 3.33 7.81 1.20
CA LEU A 141 1.95 8.25 0.98
C LEU A 141 1.08 7.98 2.21
N TYR A 142 0.13 8.85 2.43
CA TYR A 142 -0.98 8.63 3.34
C TYR A 142 -2.17 8.13 2.55
N MET A 143 -2.75 7.03 3.01
CA MET A 143 -3.94 6.39 2.43
C MET A 143 -5.06 6.40 3.45
N ASN A 144 -6.10 7.18 3.19
CA ASN A 144 -7.27 7.31 4.07
C ASN A 144 -8.51 6.74 3.42
N GLY A 145 -9.23 5.92 4.16
CA GLY A 145 -10.48 5.35 3.69
C GLY A 145 -11.35 4.79 4.81
N THR A 146 -12.58 4.45 4.46
CA THR A 146 -13.51 3.81 5.39
C THR A 146 -13.06 2.39 5.72
N LEU A 147 -13.48 1.87 6.86
CA LEU A 147 -13.17 0.50 7.26
C LEU A 147 -13.71 -0.53 6.25
N ARG A 148 -14.85 -0.24 5.60
CA ARG A 148 -15.34 -1.03 4.45
C ARG A 148 -14.33 -1.08 3.32
N SER A 149 -13.79 0.07 2.91
CA SER A 149 -12.78 0.15 1.85
C SER A 149 -11.52 -0.63 2.20
N TRP A 150 -11.06 -0.52 3.44
CA TRP A 150 -9.89 -1.26 3.94
C TRP A 150 -10.10 -2.77 3.97
N ILE A 151 -11.27 -3.26 4.38
CA ILE A 151 -11.62 -4.68 4.33
C ILE A 151 -11.53 -5.18 2.88
N HIS A 152 -12.18 -4.47 1.95
CA HIS A 152 -12.15 -4.82 0.52
C HIS A 152 -10.72 -4.79 -0.06
N TYR A 153 -9.94 -3.75 0.27
CA TYR A 153 -8.55 -3.64 -0.15
C TYR A 153 -7.73 -4.85 0.31
N CYS A 154 -7.80 -5.21 1.59
CA CYS A 154 -7.07 -6.36 2.14
C CYS A 154 -7.53 -7.68 1.49
N GLN A 155 -8.84 -7.89 1.32
CA GLN A 155 -9.36 -9.09 0.64
C GLN A 155 -8.80 -9.21 -0.79
N LEU A 156 -8.73 -8.10 -1.51
CA LEU A 156 -8.25 -8.07 -2.89
C LEU A 156 -6.72 -8.22 -2.97
N ARG A 157 -5.97 -7.52 -2.12
CA ARG A 157 -4.51 -7.38 -2.26
C ARG A 157 -3.68 -8.37 -1.44
N CYS A 158 -4.27 -9.02 -0.44
CA CYS A 158 -3.65 -10.19 0.20
C CYS A 158 -3.84 -11.49 -0.61
N ALA A 159 -4.63 -11.45 -1.68
CA ALA A 159 -4.87 -12.61 -2.55
C ALA A 159 -3.68 -12.91 -3.48
N ASN A 160 -3.65 -14.15 -4.01
CA ASN A 160 -2.69 -14.57 -5.00
C ASN A 160 -2.81 -13.75 -6.29
N GLY A 161 -1.68 -13.50 -6.96
CA GLY A 161 -1.60 -12.67 -8.16
C GLY A 161 -1.38 -11.18 -7.88
N THR A 162 -1.35 -10.77 -6.62
CA THR A 162 -0.85 -9.44 -6.25
C THR A 162 0.68 -9.46 -6.22
N GLN A 163 1.31 -8.42 -6.76
CA GLN A 163 2.77 -8.26 -6.68
C GLN A 163 3.23 -8.34 -5.22
N LYS A 164 4.31 -9.08 -4.95
CA LYS A 164 4.79 -9.40 -3.59
C LYS A 164 4.90 -8.16 -2.69
N GLU A 165 5.52 -7.09 -3.18
CA GLU A 165 5.73 -5.86 -2.42
C GLU A 165 4.40 -5.16 -2.07
N HIS A 166 3.43 -5.17 -2.98
CA HIS A 166 2.10 -4.63 -2.71
C HIS A 166 1.32 -5.52 -1.73
N LYS A 167 1.46 -6.85 -1.86
CA LYS A 167 0.85 -7.81 -0.94
C LYS A 167 1.35 -7.64 0.49
N LEU A 168 2.66 -7.41 0.68
CA LEU A 168 3.24 -7.14 2.00
C LEU A 168 2.60 -5.91 2.66
N ILE A 169 2.37 -4.84 1.91
CA ILE A 169 1.68 -3.64 2.41
C ILE A 169 0.24 -3.97 2.80
N ALA A 170 -0.48 -4.74 1.99
CA ALA A 170 -1.84 -5.15 2.29
C ALA A 170 -1.92 -6.07 3.53
N ASP A 171 -0.96 -6.98 3.70
CA ASP A 171 -0.85 -7.84 4.87
C ASP A 171 -0.58 -7.02 6.15
N GLN A 172 0.28 -5.98 6.08
CA GLN A 172 0.50 -5.04 7.18
C GLN A 172 -0.76 -4.24 7.51
N ALA A 173 -1.48 -3.74 6.50
CA ALA A 173 -2.76 -3.06 6.70
C ALA A 173 -3.80 -3.98 7.36
N LYS A 174 -3.85 -5.25 6.98
CA LYS A 174 -4.68 -6.27 7.62
C LYS A 174 -4.31 -6.48 9.10
N GLN A 175 -3.01 -6.45 9.43
CA GLN A 175 -2.54 -6.52 10.82
C GLN A 175 -2.95 -5.27 11.63
N LEU A 176 -2.90 -4.08 11.03
CA LEU A 176 -3.39 -2.86 11.69
C LEU A 176 -4.89 -2.97 12.00
N ILE A 177 -5.69 -3.56 11.10
CA ILE A 177 -7.11 -3.83 11.37
C ILE A 177 -7.26 -4.82 12.55
N ALA A 178 -6.42 -5.84 12.64
CA ALA A 178 -6.44 -6.78 13.77
C ALA A 178 -6.14 -6.08 15.10
N MET A 179 -5.21 -5.15 15.10
CA MET A 179 -4.82 -4.39 16.30
C MET A 179 -5.87 -3.35 16.71
N CYS A 180 -6.35 -2.55 15.75
CA CYS A 180 -7.25 -1.42 16.03
C CYS A 180 -8.72 -1.83 16.11
N TYR A 181 -9.13 -2.86 15.38
CA TYR A 181 -10.51 -3.31 15.24
C TYR A 181 -10.63 -4.84 15.36
N PRO A 182 -10.20 -5.44 16.49
CA PRO A 182 -10.07 -6.91 16.63
C PRO A 182 -11.40 -7.66 16.38
N GLN A 183 -12.53 -7.07 16.76
CA GLN A 183 -13.85 -7.69 16.50
C GLN A 183 -14.21 -7.72 15.02
N VAL A 184 -13.79 -6.71 14.25
CA VAL A 184 -13.98 -6.66 12.80
C VAL A 184 -13.05 -7.66 12.14
N TYR A 185 -11.78 -7.71 12.56
CA TYR A 185 -10.83 -8.69 12.05
C TYR A 185 -11.34 -10.12 12.24
N ALA A 186 -11.78 -10.46 13.47
CA ALA A 186 -12.32 -11.79 13.76
C ALA A 186 -13.58 -12.11 12.93
N ALA A 187 -14.40 -11.13 12.63
CA ALA A 187 -15.62 -11.34 11.85
C ALA A 187 -15.36 -11.53 10.34
N VAL A 188 -14.22 -11.03 9.81
CA VAL A 188 -13.90 -11.08 8.38
C VAL A 188 -12.96 -12.23 8.04
N TRP A 189 -11.98 -12.53 8.93
CA TRP A 189 -10.85 -13.40 8.59
C TRP A 189 -10.57 -14.55 9.59
N ALA A 190 -11.23 -14.60 10.75
CA ALA A 190 -11.19 -15.71 11.69
C ALA A 190 -12.51 -16.48 11.65
#